data_85899582640244d776e2b157ee47a23f
#
_entry.id   85899582640244d776e2b157ee47a23f
#
_cell.length_a   1.000
_cell.length_b   1.000
_cell.length_c   1.000
_cell.angle_alpha   90.00
_cell.angle_beta   90.00
_cell.angle_gamma   90.00
#
_symmetry.space_group_name_H-M   'P 1'
#
loop_
_entity.id
_entity.type
_entity.pdbx_description
1 polymer ?
#
loop_
_entity_poly.entity_id
_entity_poly.type
_entity_poly.pdbx_seq_one_letter_code
_entity_poly.pdbx_strand_id
1 'polypeptide(L)'
;MQFEPLLIVELALLGLCTGFLAGLLGIGGGMIMVPFMTIILTNRGVAPELTVKIAIATSMATIVFTSISSVRAHHKRGAVRWDLVKKLAPGIILGGMVASMGVFSLLKGASLAIFFALFVSFSATQMFLDKKPSPSRQVPGTAGLLTAGSVIGFLSGLVGAGGGFISVPFMTWVNVAIHNAVATSAALGFPIALANTTGFILSGFHLEHLPPYSLGYIWLPGLAVIASCSVFTAPLGAKAAHKLPVKRLKRIFASILYLLAAYMLYKGLMTW
;
A
#
# COMPACT_ATOMS: atom_id res chain seq x y z
N MET A 1 17.96 3.20 18.59
CA MET A 1 16.83 4.11 18.34
C MET A 1 16.20 4.43 19.69
N GLN A 2 16.29 5.65 20.17
CA GLN A 2 15.58 6.09 21.37
C GLN A 2 14.14 6.45 20.99
N PHE A 3 13.17 6.06 21.82
CA PHE A 3 11.76 6.42 21.65
C PHE A 3 11.53 7.85 22.17
N GLU A 4 11.95 8.82 21.36
CA GLU A 4 11.67 10.22 21.65
C GLU A 4 10.18 10.52 21.44
N PRO A 5 9.58 11.41 22.26
CA PRO A 5 8.18 11.82 22.08
C PRO A 5 7.87 12.35 20.69
N LEU A 6 8.83 13.02 20.06
CA LEU A 6 8.72 13.54 18.69
C LEU A 6 8.49 12.41 17.68
N LEU A 7 9.20 11.29 17.79
CA LEU A 7 9.04 10.13 16.92
C LEU A 7 7.62 9.55 17.01
N ILE A 8 7.07 9.46 18.22
CA ILE A 8 5.71 8.96 18.43
C ILE A 8 4.69 9.89 17.75
N VAL A 9 4.89 11.21 17.85
CA VAL A 9 4.02 12.20 17.20
C VAL A 9 4.12 12.10 15.67
N GLU A 10 5.32 11.99 15.10
CA GLU A 10 5.54 11.81 13.66
C GLU A 10 4.82 10.56 13.13
N LEU A 11 4.97 9.42 13.81
CA LEU A 11 4.34 8.15 13.46
C LEU A 11 2.81 8.20 13.63
N ALA A 12 2.32 8.87 14.68
CA ALA A 12 0.88 9.03 14.91
C ALA A 12 0.23 9.90 13.83
N LEU A 13 0.83 11.03 13.48
CA LEU A 13 0.37 11.90 12.40
C LEU A 13 0.37 11.15 11.06
N LEU A 14 1.43 10.40 10.78
CA LEU A 14 1.51 9.56 9.59
C LEU A 14 0.38 8.53 9.59
N GLY A 15 0.11 7.85 10.70
CA GLY A 15 -0.98 6.89 10.85
C GLY A 15 -2.35 7.51 10.63
N LEU A 16 -2.63 8.67 11.23
CA LEU A 16 -3.90 9.40 11.05
C LEU A 16 -4.13 9.77 9.58
N CYS A 17 -3.12 10.35 8.93
CA CYS A 17 -3.22 10.76 7.52
C CYS A 17 -3.37 9.55 6.58
N THR A 18 -2.52 8.53 6.73
CA THR A 18 -2.52 7.36 5.84
C THR A 18 -3.77 6.50 6.03
N GLY A 19 -4.27 6.37 7.26
CA GLY A 19 -5.53 5.68 7.54
C GLY A 19 -6.73 6.37 6.88
N PHE A 20 -6.84 7.69 7.04
CA PHE A 20 -7.91 8.46 6.39
C PHE A 20 -7.88 8.31 4.86
N LEU A 21 -6.71 8.44 4.24
CA LEU A 21 -6.54 8.30 2.79
C LEU A 21 -6.75 6.86 2.31
N ALA A 22 -6.36 5.87 3.11
CA ALA A 22 -6.64 4.47 2.83
C ALA A 22 -8.14 4.18 2.72
N GLY A 23 -8.92 4.68 3.67
CA GLY A 23 -10.37 4.56 3.65
C GLY A 23 -11.04 5.33 2.51
N LEU A 24 -10.56 6.54 2.24
CA LEU A 24 -11.11 7.45 1.25
C LEU A 24 -10.92 6.96 -0.20
N LEU A 25 -9.74 6.46 -0.52
CA LEU A 25 -9.35 6.09 -1.88
C LEU A 25 -9.30 4.59 -2.12
N GLY A 26 -9.40 3.76 -1.07
CA GLY A 26 -9.31 2.31 -1.18
C GLY A 26 -7.91 1.78 -1.57
N ILE A 27 -6.87 2.59 -1.36
CA ILE A 27 -5.50 2.32 -1.83
C ILE A 27 -4.54 1.82 -0.75
N GLY A 28 -5.04 1.67 0.50
CA GLY A 28 -4.26 1.12 1.61
C GLY A 28 -3.27 2.10 2.27
N GLY A 29 -3.13 3.35 1.81
CA GLY A 29 -2.28 4.38 2.43
C GLY A 29 -0.76 4.19 2.25
N GLY A 30 -0.30 3.06 1.73
CA GLY A 30 1.12 2.70 1.65
C GLY A 30 1.97 3.64 0.81
N MET A 31 1.41 4.21 -0.26
CA MET A 31 2.16 5.14 -1.13
C MET A 31 2.62 6.43 -0.45
N ILE A 32 1.96 6.85 0.62
CA ILE A 32 2.45 7.94 1.47
C ILE A 32 3.33 7.39 2.57
N MET A 33 2.93 6.27 3.17
CA MET A 33 3.62 5.71 4.32
C MET A 33 5.07 5.35 4.00
N VAL A 34 5.33 4.71 2.85
CA VAL A 34 6.68 4.26 2.48
C VAL A 34 7.67 5.40 2.38
N PRO A 35 7.44 6.51 1.64
CA PRO A 35 8.39 7.62 1.61
C PRO A 35 8.60 8.30 2.96
N PHE A 36 7.53 8.57 3.71
CA PHE A 36 7.66 9.19 5.03
C PHE A 36 8.38 8.29 6.04
N MET A 37 8.08 6.99 6.05
CA MET A 37 8.83 6.03 6.85
C MET A 37 10.31 5.98 6.43
N THR A 38 10.60 6.09 5.13
CA THR A 38 11.97 6.15 4.62
C THR A 38 12.69 7.39 5.15
N ILE A 39 12.02 8.56 5.19
CA ILE A 39 12.58 9.80 5.79
C ILE A 39 12.86 9.59 7.27
N ILE A 40 11.87 9.13 8.03
CA ILE A 40 11.99 8.92 9.49
C ILE A 40 13.14 7.95 9.79
N LEU A 41 13.19 6.80 9.13
CA LEU A 41 14.22 5.78 9.36
C LEU A 41 15.60 6.26 8.95
N THR A 42 15.72 7.03 7.85
CA THR A 42 16.99 7.64 7.42
C THR A 42 17.52 8.62 8.47
N ASN A 43 16.65 9.50 8.97
CA ASN A 43 17.03 10.50 9.98
C ASN A 43 17.41 9.86 11.33
N ARG A 44 16.97 8.63 11.56
CA ARG A 44 17.30 7.83 12.75
C ARG A 44 18.54 6.93 12.56
N GLY A 45 19.25 7.06 11.44
CA GLY A 45 20.51 6.35 11.18
C GLY A 45 20.36 4.88 10.81
N VAL A 46 19.19 4.48 10.31
CA VAL A 46 19.02 3.12 9.77
C VAL A 46 19.83 2.99 8.47
N ALA A 47 20.50 1.85 8.32
CA ALA A 47 21.34 1.56 7.17
C ALA A 47 20.57 1.80 5.84
N PRO A 48 21.16 2.51 4.86
CA PRO A 48 20.50 2.88 3.62
C PRO A 48 19.90 1.69 2.86
N GLU A 49 20.57 0.53 2.89
CA GLU A 49 20.16 -0.70 2.23
C GLU A 49 18.86 -1.27 2.81
N LEU A 50 18.64 -1.05 4.11
CA LEU A 50 17.49 -1.59 4.85
C LEU A 50 16.34 -0.60 4.96
N THR A 51 16.62 0.70 4.91
CA THR A 51 15.63 1.77 5.17
C THR A 51 14.37 1.62 4.33
N VAL A 52 14.51 1.48 3.00
CA VAL A 52 13.37 1.34 2.08
C VAL A 52 12.66 0.00 2.27
N LYS A 53 13.41 -1.08 2.51
CA LYS A 53 12.86 -2.41 2.75
C LYS A 53 12.00 -2.43 4.02
N ILE A 54 12.49 -1.85 5.10
CA ILE A 54 11.74 -1.75 6.37
C ILE A 54 10.49 -0.86 6.20
N ALA A 55 10.62 0.24 5.47
CA ALA A 55 9.48 1.13 5.20
C ALA A 55 8.37 0.41 4.42
N ILE A 56 8.71 -0.34 3.36
CA ILE A 56 7.78 -1.14 2.56
C ILE A 56 7.11 -2.23 3.43
N ALA A 57 7.92 -2.99 4.17
CA ALA A 57 7.41 -4.11 4.98
C ALA A 57 6.51 -3.64 6.13
N THR A 58 6.92 -2.58 6.85
CA THR A 58 6.11 -2.00 7.93
C THR A 58 4.82 -1.38 7.41
N SER A 59 4.86 -0.77 6.21
CA SER A 59 3.66 -0.28 5.53
C SER A 59 2.67 -1.41 5.24
N MET A 60 3.14 -2.53 4.67
CA MET A 60 2.28 -3.69 4.41
C MET A 60 1.69 -4.26 5.69
N ALA A 61 2.48 -4.42 6.75
CA ALA A 61 1.98 -4.87 8.03
C ALA A 61 0.89 -3.94 8.60
N THR A 62 1.04 -2.63 8.43
CA THR A 62 0.02 -1.64 8.82
C THR A 62 -1.27 -1.81 8.02
N ILE A 63 -1.16 -2.10 6.71
CA ILE A 63 -2.32 -2.28 5.83
C ILE A 63 -3.15 -3.50 6.26
N VAL A 64 -2.58 -4.54 6.88
CA VAL A 64 -3.35 -5.66 7.43
C VAL A 64 -4.46 -5.14 8.36
N PHE A 65 -4.11 -4.29 9.30
CA PHE A 65 -5.04 -3.73 10.27
C PHE A 65 -5.98 -2.68 9.66
N THR A 66 -5.43 -1.77 8.87
CA THR A 66 -6.19 -0.69 8.24
C THR A 66 -7.22 -1.21 7.25
N SER A 67 -6.90 -2.28 6.50
CA SER A 67 -7.82 -2.89 5.53
C SER A 67 -9.03 -3.54 6.22
N ILE A 68 -8.84 -4.19 7.37
CA ILE A 68 -9.95 -4.76 8.17
C ILE A 68 -10.92 -3.65 8.57
N SER A 69 -10.41 -2.52 9.06
CA SER A 69 -11.24 -1.38 9.46
C SER A 69 -11.95 -0.76 8.25
N SER A 70 -11.24 -0.55 7.14
CA SER A 70 -11.77 0.02 5.91
C SER A 70 -12.85 -0.88 5.27
N VAL A 71 -12.57 -2.19 5.15
CA VAL A 71 -13.53 -3.12 4.53
C VAL A 71 -14.82 -3.24 5.33
N ARG A 72 -14.75 -3.22 6.66
CA ARG A 72 -15.95 -3.21 7.50
C ARG A 72 -16.86 -2.02 7.21
N ALA A 73 -16.27 -0.83 7.00
CA ALA A 73 -17.02 0.37 6.67
C ALA A 73 -17.67 0.32 5.27
N HIS A 74 -16.98 -0.26 4.29
CA HIS A 74 -17.51 -0.44 2.94
C HIS A 74 -18.52 -1.60 2.85
N HIS A 75 -18.31 -2.67 3.60
CA HIS A 75 -19.21 -3.84 3.64
C HIS A 75 -20.58 -3.46 4.22
N LYS A 76 -20.62 -2.69 5.29
CA LYS A 76 -21.89 -2.19 5.87
C LYS A 76 -22.76 -1.41 4.90
N ARG A 77 -22.18 -0.94 3.79
CA ARG A 77 -22.89 -0.21 2.71
C ARG A 77 -23.23 -1.08 1.50
N GLY A 78 -22.96 -2.39 1.58
CA GLY A 78 -23.23 -3.32 0.48
C GLY A 78 -22.37 -3.08 -0.78
N ALA A 79 -21.28 -2.31 -0.68
CA ALA A 79 -20.49 -1.89 -1.84
C ALA A 79 -19.42 -2.91 -2.28
N VAL A 80 -19.08 -3.89 -1.44
CA VAL A 80 -18.02 -4.87 -1.71
C VAL A 80 -18.53 -6.02 -2.60
N ARG A 81 -17.87 -6.27 -3.71
CA ARG A 81 -18.09 -7.40 -4.62
C ARG A 81 -17.28 -8.62 -4.13
N TRP A 82 -17.82 -9.35 -3.18
CA TRP A 82 -17.18 -10.53 -2.59
C TRP A 82 -16.92 -11.65 -3.58
N ASP A 83 -17.71 -11.75 -4.64
CA ASP A 83 -17.49 -12.66 -5.77
C ASP A 83 -16.14 -12.41 -6.46
N LEU A 84 -15.77 -11.15 -6.67
CA LEU A 84 -14.48 -10.76 -7.23
C LEU A 84 -13.34 -10.96 -6.22
N VAL A 85 -13.57 -10.62 -4.95
CA VAL A 85 -12.57 -10.82 -3.89
C VAL A 85 -12.15 -12.30 -3.82
N LYS A 86 -13.11 -13.21 -3.76
CA LYS A 86 -12.84 -14.67 -3.69
C LYS A 86 -12.05 -15.19 -4.88
N LYS A 87 -12.28 -14.66 -6.07
CA LYS A 87 -11.61 -15.09 -7.31
C LYS A 87 -10.22 -14.46 -7.50
N LEU A 88 -10.02 -13.23 -7.04
CA LEU A 88 -8.73 -12.52 -7.13
C LEU A 88 -7.76 -12.92 -5.99
N ALA A 89 -8.27 -13.20 -4.79
CA ALA A 89 -7.46 -13.44 -3.60
C ALA A 89 -6.43 -14.58 -3.75
N PRO A 90 -6.73 -15.74 -4.33
CA PRO A 90 -5.73 -16.78 -4.52
C PRO A 90 -4.54 -16.33 -5.37
N GLY A 91 -4.81 -15.63 -6.49
CA GLY A 91 -3.75 -15.04 -7.32
C GLY A 91 -2.95 -13.99 -6.56
N ILE A 92 -3.62 -13.13 -5.80
CA ILE A 92 -2.98 -12.10 -4.96
C ILE A 92 -2.02 -12.73 -3.97
N ILE A 93 -2.42 -13.79 -3.29
CA ILE A 93 -1.58 -14.49 -2.32
C ILE A 93 -0.34 -15.08 -3.02
N LEU A 94 -0.52 -15.76 -4.15
CA LEU A 94 0.58 -16.32 -4.92
C LEU A 94 1.56 -15.22 -5.38
N GLY A 95 1.05 -14.17 -6.03
CA GLY A 95 1.89 -13.06 -6.51
C GLY A 95 2.59 -12.31 -5.38
N GLY A 96 1.89 -12.08 -4.26
CA GLY A 96 2.45 -11.43 -3.08
C GLY A 96 3.57 -12.25 -2.43
N MET A 97 3.40 -13.57 -2.30
CA MET A 97 4.44 -14.45 -1.77
C MET A 97 5.68 -14.48 -2.68
N VAL A 98 5.49 -14.57 -3.99
CA VAL A 98 6.60 -14.51 -4.97
C VAL A 98 7.33 -13.17 -4.87
N ALA A 99 6.61 -12.06 -4.74
CA ALA A 99 7.22 -10.75 -4.57
C ALA A 99 8.03 -10.65 -3.27
N SER A 100 7.42 -10.98 -2.13
CA SER A 100 7.98 -10.71 -0.80
C SER A 100 9.07 -11.70 -0.37
N MET A 101 8.96 -12.98 -0.72
CA MET A 101 9.98 -14.00 -0.40
C MET A 101 11.07 -14.09 -1.47
N GLY A 102 10.74 -13.85 -2.74
CA GLY A 102 11.65 -13.97 -3.86
C GLY A 102 12.30 -12.64 -4.22
N VAL A 103 11.63 -11.87 -5.06
CA VAL A 103 12.20 -10.68 -5.72
C VAL A 103 12.61 -9.59 -4.73
N PHE A 104 11.80 -9.31 -3.72
CA PHE A 104 12.08 -8.27 -2.72
C PHE A 104 13.37 -8.53 -1.93
N SER A 105 13.63 -9.78 -1.55
CA SER A 105 14.86 -10.14 -0.80
C SER A 105 16.11 -9.93 -1.64
N LEU A 106 16.04 -10.22 -2.94
CA LEU A 106 17.15 -10.11 -3.89
C LEU A 106 17.43 -8.67 -4.31
N LEU A 107 16.41 -7.82 -4.39
CA LEU A 107 16.57 -6.43 -4.79
C LEU A 107 17.24 -5.59 -3.71
N LYS A 108 18.17 -4.69 -4.11
CA LYS A 108 18.72 -3.66 -3.23
C LYS A 108 17.63 -2.63 -2.85
N GLY A 109 17.76 -1.99 -1.71
CA GLY A 109 16.87 -0.91 -1.29
C GLY A 109 16.77 0.23 -2.31
N ALA A 110 17.90 0.57 -2.96
CA ALA A 110 17.97 1.54 -4.06
C ALA A 110 17.07 1.15 -5.25
N SER A 111 17.14 -0.10 -5.69
CA SER A 111 16.30 -0.60 -6.80
C SER A 111 14.82 -0.53 -6.45
N LEU A 112 14.45 -0.89 -5.21
CA LEU A 112 13.07 -0.78 -4.73
C LEU A 112 12.60 0.67 -4.66
N ALA A 113 13.47 1.62 -4.26
CA ALA A 113 13.16 3.03 -4.24
C ALA A 113 12.89 3.59 -5.65
N ILE A 114 13.71 3.21 -6.64
CA ILE A 114 13.53 3.61 -8.04
C ILE A 114 12.24 2.99 -8.60
N PHE A 115 12.02 1.69 -8.37
CA PHE A 115 10.79 1.01 -8.79
C PHE A 115 9.55 1.68 -8.18
N PHE A 116 9.59 1.98 -6.89
CA PHE A 116 8.54 2.72 -6.18
C PHE A 116 8.28 4.07 -6.84
N ALA A 117 9.34 4.85 -7.10
CA ALA A 117 9.23 6.17 -7.71
C ALA A 117 8.56 6.14 -9.07
N LEU A 118 8.97 5.22 -9.95
CA LEU A 118 8.38 5.05 -11.29
C LEU A 118 6.92 4.63 -11.21
N PHE A 119 6.62 3.65 -10.36
CA PHE A 119 5.25 3.14 -10.18
C PHE A 119 4.32 4.20 -9.60
N VAL A 120 4.77 4.94 -8.58
CA VAL A 120 3.98 6.00 -7.95
C VAL A 120 3.79 7.18 -8.89
N SER A 121 4.82 7.56 -9.68
CA SER A 121 4.68 8.60 -10.71
C SER A 121 3.63 8.22 -11.76
N PHE A 122 3.64 6.98 -12.22
CA PHE A 122 2.62 6.47 -13.14
C PHE A 122 1.22 6.54 -12.52
N SER A 123 1.07 6.09 -11.28
CA SER A 123 -0.19 6.10 -10.53
C SER A 123 -0.69 7.52 -10.27
N ALA A 124 0.22 8.45 -9.92
CA ALA A 124 -0.09 9.86 -9.74
C ALA A 124 -0.58 10.49 -11.04
N THR A 125 0.05 10.16 -12.17
CA THR A 125 -0.37 10.63 -13.51
C THR A 125 -1.79 10.15 -13.83
N GLN A 126 -2.11 8.89 -13.60
CA GLN A 126 -3.47 8.37 -13.80
C GLN A 126 -4.50 9.09 -12.92
N MET A 127 -4.15 9.35 -11.66
CA MET A 127 -5.03 10.06 -10.73
C MET A 127 -5.22 11.53 -11.12
N PHE A 128 -4.16 12.21 -11.54
CA PHE A 128 -4.17 13.61 -11.92
C PHE A 128 -5.01 13.85 -13.18
N LEU A 129 -4.83 13.00 -14.19
CA LEU A 129 -5.59 13.05 -15.42
C LEU A 129 -7.05 12.63 -15.26
N ASP A 130 -7.37 11.92 -14.16
CA ASP A 130 -8.69 11.32 -13.89
C ASP A 130 -9.25 10.54 -15.10
N LYS A 131 -8.34 10.02 -15.95
CA LYS A 131 -8.73 9.19 -17.09
C LYS A 131 -9.16 7.83 -16.56
N LYS A 132 -10.48 7.61 -16.59
CA LYS A 132 -11.05 6.29 -16.31
C LYS A 132 -10.88 5.44 -17.56
N PRO A 133 -10.37 4.20 -17.45
CA PRO A 133 -10.45 3.26 -18.57
C PRO A 133 -11.91 3.16 -19.01
N SER A 134 -12.16 3.30 -20.31
CA SER A 134 -13.50 3.08 -20.84
C SER A 134 -13.91 1.64 -20.54
N PRO A 135 -15.12 1.39 -20.00
CA PRO A 135 -15.61 0.05 -19.76
C PRO A 135 -15.75 -0.65 -21.12
N SER A 136 -14.77 -1.49 -21.45
CA SER A 136 -14.66 -2.09 -22.78
C SER A 136 -14.69 -3.63 -22.73
N ARG A 137 -14.63 -4.22 -21.53
CA ARG A 137 -14.54 -5.68 -21.37
C ARG A 137 -15.48 -6.20 -20.28
N GLN A 138 -15.92 -7.42 -20.43
CA GLN A 138 -16.58 -8.17 -19.38
C GLN A 138 -15.56 -8.69 -18.37
N VAL A 139 -16.03 -9.01 -17.16
CA VAL A 139 -15.19 -9.63 -16.13
C VAL A 139 -14.58 -10.93 -16.68
N PRO A 140 -13.24 -11.08 -16.66
CA PRO A 140 -12.59 -12.28 -17.15
C PRO A 140 -13.03 -13.53 -16.39
N GLY A 141 -12.88 -14.70 -17.02
CA GLY A 141 -13.05 -15.98 -16.34
C GLY A 141 -12.06 -16.16 -15.19
N THR A 142 -12.22 -17.26 -14.43
CA THR A 142 -11.45 -17.53 -13.22
C THR A 142 -9.92 -17.47 -13.44
N ALA A 143 -9.43 -18.03 -14.56
CA ALA A 143 -7.99 -17.97 -14.89
C ALA A 143 -7.48 -16.54 -15.11
N GLY A 144 -8.24 -15.70 -15.82
CA GLY A 144 -7.90 -14.29 -16.02
C GLY A 144 -7.91 -13.49 -14.72
N LEU A 145 -8.85 -13.78 -13.81
CA LEU A 145 -8.87 -13.15 -12.48
C LEU A 145 -7.72 -13.62 -11.59
N LEU A 146 -7.35 -14.89 -11.67
CA LEU A 146 -6.17 -15.43 -10.95
C LEU A 146 -4.89 -14.71 -11.42
N THR A 147 -4.69 -14.60 -12.74
CA THR A 147 -3.52 -13.90 -13.32
C THR A 147 -3.50 -12.42 -12.93
N ALA A 148 -4.65 -11.72 -13.05
CA ALA A 148 -4.76 -10.33 -12.63
C ALA A 148 -4.47 -10.18 -11.12
N GLY A 149 -4.98 -11.09 -10.29
CA GLY A 149 -4.70 -11.13 -8.87
C GLY A 149 -3.20 -11.31 -8.58
N SER A 150 -2.51 -12.21 -9.31
CA SER A 150 -1.07 -12.44 -9.14
C SER A 150 -0.26 -11.18 -9.47
N VAL A 151 -0.58 -10.49 -10.55
CA VAL A 151 0.06 -9.22 -10.91
C VAL A 151 -0.20 -8.14 -9.84
N ILE A 152 -1.45 -8.03 -9.36
CA ILE A 152 -1.80 -7.07 -8.31
C ILE A 152 -1.01 -7.36 -7.03
N GLY A 153 -0.98 -8.62 -6.57
CA GLY A 153 -0.26 -9.03 -5.36
C GLY A 153 1.24 -8.80 -5.47
N PHE A 154 1.83 -9.15 -6.61
CA PHE A 154 3.25 -9.00 -6.90
C PHE A 154 3.69 -7.53 -6.89
N LEU A 155 3.05 -6.68 -7.69
CA LEU A 155 3.41 -5.27 -7.77
C LEU A 155 3.14 -4.53 -6.45
N SER A 156 2.06 -4.89 -5.76
CA SER A 156 1.75 -4.33 -4.45
C SER A 156 2.82 -4.65 -3.41
N GLY A 157 3.38 -5.87 -3.44
CA GLY A 157 4.47 -6.28 -2.56
C GLY A 157 5.74 -5.45 -2.76
N LEU A 158 6.12 -5.19 -3.99
CA LEU A 158 7.32 -4.39 -4.28
C LEU A 158 7.17 -2.90 -3.93
N VAL A 159 5.94 -2.39 -3.96
CA VAL A 159 5.66 -0.97 -3.69
C VAL A 159 5.28 -0.71 -2.21
N GLY A 160 4.85 -1.72 -1.49
CA GLY A 160 4.34 -1.52 -0.13
C GLY A 160 2.95 -0.86 -0.08
N ALA A 161 2.12 -1.06 -1.09
CA ALA A 161 0.80 -0.44 -1.21
C ALA A 161 -0.33 -1.48 -1.30
N GLY A 162 -1.52 -1.14 -0.81
CA GLY A 162 -2.68 -2.05 -0.74
C GLY A 162 -3.36 -2.40 -2.07
N GLY A 163 -2.67 -2.26 -3.20
CA GLY A 163 -3.11 -2.71 -4.51
C GLY A 163 -4.18 -1.86 -5.20
N GLY A 164 -4.75 -0.85 -4.54
CA GLY A 164 -5.86 -0.05 -5.07
C GLY A 164 -5.56 0.67 -6.38
N PHE A 165 -4.32 1.02 -6.62
CA PHE A 165 -3.87 1.68 -7.85
C PHE A 165 -3.92 0.79 -9.08
N ILE A 166 -3.88 -0.51 -8.89
CA ILE A 166 -3.97 -1.49 -9.98
C ILE A 166 -5.37 -2.10 -10.01
N SER A 167 -5.89 -2.50 -8.84
CA SER A 167 -7.17 -3.21 -8.75
C SER A 167 -8.37 -2.31 -9.11
N VAL A 168 -8.36 -1.02 -8.72
CA VAL A 168 -9.46 -0.10 -9.07
C VAL A 168 -9.52 0.16 -10.58
N PRO A 169 -8.43 0.57 -11.27
CA PRO A 169 -8.41 0.68 -12.73
C PRO A 169 -8.78 -0.63 -13.43
N PHE A 170 -8.26 -1.75 -12.99
CA PHE A 170 -8.60 -3.06 -13.55
C PHE A 170 -10.10 -3.34 -13.45
N MET A 171 -10.69 -3.18 -12.25
CA MET A 171 -12.12 -3.42 -12.06
C MET A 171 -13.00 -2.45 -12.84
N THR A 172 -12.63 -1.18 -12.96
CA THR A 172 -13.37 -0.22 -13.78
C THR A 172 -13.26 -0.54 -15.27
N TRP A 173 -12.13 -1.05 -15.73
CA TRP A 173 -11.94 -1.49 -17.11
C TRP A 173 -12.83 -2.69 -17.47
N VAL A 174 -13.06 -3.59 -16.53
CA VAL A 174 -13.98 -4.72 -16.68
C VAL A 174 -15.41 -4.39 -16.24
N ASN A 175 -15.81 -3.13 -16.36
CA ASN A 175 -17.17 -2.63 -16.16
C ASN A 175 -17.74 -2.76 -14.73
N VAL A 176 -16.89 -2.73 -13.71
CA VAL A 176 -17.33 -2.61 -12.32
C VAL A 176 -17.49 -1.13 -11.96
N ALA A 177 -18.64 -0.78 -11.39
CA ALA A 177 -18.90 0.60 -10.97
C ALA A 177 -17.83 1.10 -9.99
N ILE A 178 -17.39 2.35 -10.14
CA ILE A 178 -16.25 2.92 -9.40
C ILE A 178 -16.38 2.78 -7.87
N HIS A 179 -17.57 2.97 -7.31
CA HIS A 179 -17.81 2.82 -5.88
C HIS A 179 -17.60 1.37 -5.41
N ASN A 180 -18.06 0.40 -6.22
CA ASN A 180 -17.85 -1.03 -5.96
C ASN A 180 -16.38 -1.41 -6.17
N ALA A 181 -15.70 -0.85 -7.18
CA ALA A 181 -14.28 -1.07 -7.42
C ALA A 181 -13.42 -0.60 -6.25
N VAL A 182 -13.67 0.60 -5.71
CA VAL A 182 -12.96 1.14 -4.54
C VAL A 182 -13.24 0.29 -3.29
N ALA A 183 -14.49 -0.06 -3.04
CA ALA A 183 -14.87 -0.89 -1.89
C ALA A 183 -14.28 -2.31 -1.97
N THR A 184 -14.30 -2.91 -3.16
CA THR A 184 -13.72 -4.24 -3.42
C THR A 184 -12.20 -4.20 -3.31
N SER A 185 -11.56 -3.14 -3.80
CA SER A 185 -10.13 -2.92 -3.64
C SER A 185 -9.72 -2.81 -2.16
N ALA A 186 -10.50 -2.12 -1.34
CA ALA A 186 -10.26 -2.08 0.10
C ALA A 186 -10.32 -3.48 0.74
N ALA A 187 -11.21 -4.36 0.25
CA ALA A 187 -11.28 -5.74 0.70
C ALA A 187 -10.09 -6.59 0.22
N LEU A 188 -9.61 -6.35 -1.01
CA LEU A 188 -8.40 -7.00 -1.53
C LEU A 188 -7.14 -6.57 -0.79
N GLY A 189 -7.14 -5.40 -0.16
CA GLY A 189 -6.03 -4.93 0.67
C GLY A 189 -5.62 -5.90 1.77
N PHE A 190 -6.57 -6.64 2.37
CA PHE A 190 -6.27 -7.62 3.41
C PHE A 190 -5.44 -8.81 2.90
N PRO A 191 -5.86 -9.59 1.89
CA PRO A 191 -5.05 -10.69 1.38
C PRO A 191 -3.73 -10.22 0.77
N ILE A 192 -3.67 -9.02 0.14
CA ILE A 192 -2.42 -8.42 -0.35
C ILE A 192 -1.45 -8.22 0.81
N ALA A 193 -1.91 -7.52 1.85
CA ALA A 193 -1.09 -7.16 2.98
C ALA A 193 -0.66 -8.38 3.78
N LEU A 194 -1.56 -9.33 4.03
CA LEU A 194 -1.26 -10.53 4.79
C LEU A 194 -0.19 -11.38 4.11
N ALA A 195 -0.35 -11.68 2.81
CA ALA A 195 0.61 -12.48 2.05
C ALA A 195 2.00 -11.84 2.02
N ASN A 196 2.07 -10.53 1.71
CA ASN A 196 3.34 -9.83 1.65
C ASN A 196 3.98 -9.65 3.03
N THR A 197 3.21 -9.35 4.08
CA THR A 197 3.71 -9.26 5.45
C THR A 197 4.34 -10.57 5.91
N THR A 198 3.65 -11.71 5.67
CA THR A 198 4.19 -13.03 5.97
C THR A 198 5.51 -13.26 5.23
N GLY A 199 5.57 -12.96 3.95
CA GLY A 199 6.79 -13.11 3.16
C GLY A 199 7.93 -12.22 3.64
N PHE A 200 7.66 -10.97 4.07
CA PHE A 200 8.68 -10.06 4.62
C PHE A 200 9.19 -10.51 6.00
N ILE A 201 8.36 -11.15 6.82
CA ILE A 201 8.82 -11.78 8.06
C ILE A 201 9.77 -12.92 7.72
N LEU A 202 9.35 -13.86 6.87
CA LEU A 202 10.12 -15.04 6.54
C LEU A 202 11.45 -14.71 5.84
N SER A 203 11.42 -13.81 4.85
CA SER A 203 12.62 -13.42 4.09
C SER A 203 13.59 -12.54 4.89
N GLY A 204 13.13 -11.87 5.95
CA GLY A 204 13.97 -11.02 6.80
C GLY A 204 14.38 -11.68 8.12
N PHE A 205 13.94 -12.91 8.42
CA PHE A 205 14.11 -13.52 9.74
C PHE A 205 15.57 -13.73 10.17
N HIS A 206 16.46 -13.99 9.22
CA HIS A 206 17.88 -14.26 9.48
C HIS A 206 18.79 -13.03 9.27
N LEU A 207 18.20 -11.84 9.07
CA LEU A 207 19.00 -10.63 8.85
C LEU A 207 19.57 -10.11 10.15
N GLU A 208 20.87 -9.84 10.13
CA GLU A 208 21.57 -9.10 11.16
C GLU A 208 21.43 -7.58 10.93
N HIS A 209 21.69 -6.79 11.97
CA HIS A 209 21.73 -5.31 11.91
C HIS A 209 20.37 -4.62 11.63
N LEU A 210 19.26 -5.32 11.91
CA LEU A 210 17.92 -4.68 11.89
C LEU A 210 17.76 -3.72 13.09
N PRO A 211 16.92 -2.68 12.95
CA PRO A 211 16.55 -1.83 14.08
C PRO A 211 15.98 -2.64 15.25
N PRO A 212 16.20 -2.20 16.51
CA PRO A 212 15.63 -2.88 17.68
C PRO A 212 14.12 -3.08 17.54
N TYR A 213 13.65 -4.23 18.02
CA TYR A 213 12.24 -4.64 17.96
C TYR A 213 11.70 -4.83 16.53
N SER A 214 12.54 -5.29 15.61
CA SER A 214 12.10 -5.71 14.27
C SER A 214 11.74 -7.20 14.24
N LEU A 215 10.71 -7.55 13.46
CA LEU A 215 10.33 -8.92 13.13
C LEU A 215 10.50 -9.12 11.62
N GLY A 216 11.60 -9.75 11.21
CA GLY A 216 12.04 -9.70 9.82
C GLY A 216 12.21 -8.23 9.39
N TYR A 217 11.74 -7.87 8.21
CA TYR A 217 11.79 -6.47 7.76
C TYR A 217 10.78 -5.53 8.44
N ILE A 218 9.92 -6.01 9.34
CA ILE A 218 8.87 -5.20 9.96
C ILE A 218 9.37 -4.57 11.25
N TRP A 219 9.35 -3.25 11.32
CA TRP A 219 9.67 -2.51 12.53
C TRP A 219 8.43 -2.36 13.41
N LEU A 220 8.35 -3.18 14.47
CA LEU A 220 7.16 -3.31 15.34
C LEU A 220 6.74 -2.01 16.02
N PRO A 221 7.64 -1.14 16.53
CA PRO A 221 7.22 0.11 17.14
C PRO A 221 6.51 1.04 16.16
N GLY A 222 7.04 1.17 14.94
CA GLY A 222 6.38 1.94 13.88
C GLY A 222 5.03 1.35 13.51
N LEU A 223 4.95 0.02 13.36
CA LEU A 223 3.71 -0.69 13.11
C LEU A 223 2.66 -0.40 14.19
N ALA A 224 3.03 -0.52 15.48
CA ALA A 224 2.10 -0.36 16.58
C ALA A 224 1.46 1.04 16.61
N VAL A 225 2.27 2.10 16.49
CA VAL A 225 1.77 3.47 16.53
C VAL A 225 0.95 3.79 15.28
N ILE A 226 1.48 3.50 14.09
CA ILE A 226 0.82 3.83 12.83
C ILE A 226 -0.48 3.04 12.66
N ALA A 227 -0.48 1.73 12.95
CA ALA A 227 -1.67 0.89 12.83
C ALA A 227 -2.77 1.33 13.79
N SER A 228 -2.42 1.62 15.06
CA SER A 228 -3.39 2.10 16.04
C SER A 228 -4.09 3.37 15.55
N CYS A 229 -3.35 4.37 15.08
CA CYS A 229 -3.93 5.62 14.57
C CYS A 229 -4.72 5.41 13.27
N SER A 230 -4.19 4.61 12.34
CA SER A 230 -4.80 4.42 11.01
C SER A 230 -6.14 3.66 11.07
N VAL A 231 -6.28 2.70 11.99
CA VAL A 231 -7.52 1.93 12.19
C VAL A 231 -8.69 2.85 12.58
N PHE A 232 -8.44 3.89 13.38
CA PHE A 232 -9.48 4.86 13.76
C PHE A 232 -9.87 5.80 12.64
N THR A 233 -8.94 6.20 11.79
CA THR A 233 -9.20 7.19 10.72
C THR A 233 -9.69 6.57 9.41
N ALA A 234 -9.39 5.30 9.14
CA ALA A 234 -9.84 4.62 7.92
C ALA A 234 -11.37 4.60 7.73
N PRO A 235 -12.22 4.36 8.74
CA PRO A 235 -13.67 4.46 8.60
C PRO A 235 -14.14 5.88 8.32
N LEU A 236 -13.44 6.91 8.83
CA LEU A 236 -13.74 8.32 8.56
C LEU A 236 -13.46 8.65 7.09
N GLY A 237 -12.32 8.17 6.55
CA GLY A 237 -12.00 8.27 5.13
C GLY A 237 -13.05 7.59 4.25
N ALA A 238 -13.46 6.38 4.60
CA ALA A 238 -14.51 5.66 3.88
C ALA A 238 -15.87 6.39 3.90
N LYS A 239 -16.22 7.06 5.00
CA LYS A 239 -17.41 7.93 5.06
C LYS A 239 -17.26 9.17 4.17
N ALA A 240 -16.09 9.79 4.16
CA ALA A 240 -15.80 10.98 3.37
C ALA A 240 -15.83 10.70 1.86
N ALA A 241 -15.42 9.51 1.42
CA ALA A 241 -15.46 9.08 0.02
C ALA A 241 -16.84 9.19 -0.65
N HIS A 242 -17.91 9.14 0.14
CA HIS A 242 -19.29 9.28 -0.34
C HIS A 242 -19.84 10.71 -0.34
N LYS A 243 -19.13 11.67 0.30
CA LYS A 243 -19.61 13.05 0.49
C LYS A 243 -18.77 14.10 -0.27
N LEU A 244 -17.50 13.80 -0.56
CA LEU A 244 -16.57 14.77 -1.10
C LEU A 244 -16.44 14.69 -2.63
N PRO A 245 -16.16 15.81 -3.32
CA PRO A 245 -15.83 15.82 -4.74
C PRO A 245 -14.46 15.14 -4.96
N VAL A 246 -14.48 13.83 -5.17
CA VAL A 246 -13.30 12.95 -5.26
C VAL A 246 -12.26 13.45 -6.27
N LYS A 247 -12.68 14.16 -7.33
CA LYS A 247 -11.80 14.64 -8.39
C LYS A 247 -10.75 15.66 -7.91
N ARG A 248 -11.16 16.66 -7.11
CA ARG A 248 -10.21 17.65 -6.55
C ARG A 248 -9.24 17.01 -5.59
N LEU A 249 -9.76 16.14 -4.74
CA LEU A 249 -8.95 15.42 -3.75
C LEU A 249 -7.91 14.51 -4.40
N LYS A 250 -8.28 13.78 -5.46
CA LYS A 250 -7.34 12.97 -6.26
C LYS A 250 -6.21 13.81 -6.84
N ARG A 251 -6.49 15.01 -7.34
CA ARG A 251 -5.45 15.91 -7.90
C ARG A 251 -4.47 16.39 -6.83
N ILE A 252 -4.98 16.85 -5.68
CA ILE A 252 -4.13 17.26 -4.54
C ILE A 252 -3.26 16.08 -4.11
N PHE A 253 -3.86 14.90 -3.96
CA PHE A 253 -3.14 13.70 -3.58
C PHE A 253 -2.07 13.31 -4.62
N ALA A 254 -2.40 13.36 -5.90
CA ALA A 254 -1.46 13.10 -6.99
C ALA A 254 -0.26 14.06 -6.97
N SER A 255 -0.49 15.36 -6.66
CA SER A 255 0.60 16.34 -6.52
C SER A 255 1.55 15.96 -5.37
N ILE A 256 1.00 15.54 -4.23
CA ILE A 256 1.81 15.03 -3.11
C ILE A 256 2.59 13.79 -3.52
N LEU A 257 1.96 12.85 -4.23
CA LEU A 257 2.61 11.64 -4.71
C LEU A 257 3.77 11.93 -5.67
N TYR A 258 3.68 12.94 -6.53
CA TYR A 258 4.80 13.34 -7.39
C TYR A 258 6.01 13.81 -6.58
N LEU A 259 5.78 14.62 -5.53
CA LEU A 259 6.86 15.08 -4.64
C LEU A 259 7.51 13.89 -3.92
N LEU A 260 6.70 12.96 -3.42
CA LEU A 260 7.18 11.76 -2.73
C LEU A 260 7.92 10.80 -3.69
N ALA A 261 7.43 10.66 -4.91
CA ALA A 261 8.09 9.88 -5.95
C ALA A 261 9.45 10.50 -6.34
N ALA A 262 9.52 11.82 -6.49
CA ALA A 262 10.78 12.52 -6.74
C ALA A 262 11.80 12.31 -5.59
N TYR A 263 11.34 12.38 -4.33
CA TYR A 263 12.18 12.06 -3.18
C TYR A 263 12.70 10.61 -3.21
N MET A 264 11.82 9.64 -3.50
CA MET A 264 12.22 8.22 -3.58
C MET A 264 13.17 7.96 -4.74
N LEU A 265 12.99 8.63 -5.88
CA LEU A 265 13.92 8.55 -7.01
C LEU A 265 15.29 9.10 -6.63
N TYR A 266 15.33 10.29 -6.02
CA TYR A 266 16.58 10.89 -5.51
C TYR A 266 17.26 9.94 -4.52
N LYS A 267 16.51 9.40 -3.55
CA LYS A 267 17.05 8.46 -2.56
C LYS A 267 17.61 7.20 -3.23
N GLY A 268 16.91 6.64 -4.21
CA GLY A 268 17.36 5.46 -4.95
C GLY A 268 18.64 5.70 -5.74
N LEU A 269 18.76 6.86 -6.39
CA LEU A 269 19.95 7.22 -7.16
C LEU A 269 21.18 7.51 -6.27
N MET A 270 20.98 8.08 -5.08
CA MET A 270 22.06 8.39 -4.14
C MET A 270 22.57 7.17 -3.36
N THR A 271 21.78 6.10 -3.29
CA THR A 271 22.14 4.87 -2.54
C THR A 271 22.41 3.66 -3.45
N TRP A 272 22.51 3.92 -4.76
CA TRP A 272 22.77 2.88 -5.78
C TRP A 272 24.19 2.26 -5.70
#